data_bea3ff4c3e1f285024dfd5638e496636
#
_entry.id   bea3ff4c3e1f285024dfd5638e496636
#
_cell.length_a   1.000
_cell.length_b   1.000
_cell.length_c   1.000
_cell.angle_alpha   90.00
_cell.angle_beta   90.00
_cell.angle_gamma   90.00
#
_symmetry.space_group_name_H-M   'P 1'
#
loop_
_entity.id
_entity.type
_entity.pdbx_description
1 polymer ?
#
loop_
_entity_poly.entity_id
_entity_poly.type
_entity_poly.pdbx_seq_one_letter_code
_entity_poly.pdbx_strand_id
1 'polypeptide(L)'
;MDLQKLMRRWWCLLGVAMACIMASTMAQASDLSDKLQSPEYVLLMRHTRAPGIGDPTHYTLDDCTTQRNLSDEGRKQAVAVGYWLKKQGVQTADVWSSAWCRCKDTAELLKLGPVTVEPALASFFDDMAQAKTRNQQLEKFIASQLKTKGQQALVLVTHHVNIHAFMGENIASGDMVLAKVDSNGKMVAYKLIPRPN
;
A
#
# COMPACT_ATOMS: atom_id res chain seq x y z
N MET A 1 -46.39 14.99 -35.95
CA MET A 1 -45.40 14.23 -35.14
C MET A 1 -45.03 15.11 -33.95
N ASP A 2 -45.37 14.68 -32.76
CA ASP A 2 -45.47 15.52 -31.57
C ASP A 2 -44.06 15.81 -30.98
N LEU A 3 -43.59 17.03 -31.11
CA LEU A 3 -42.25 17.49 -30.70
C LEU A 3 -42.01 17.28 -29.20
N GLN A 4 -43.05 17.32 -28.36
CA GLN A 4 -42.97 17.10 -26.93
C GLN A 4 -42.67 15.64 -26.59
N LYS A 5 -43.14 14.67 -27.38
CA LYS A 5 -42.82 13.25 -27.18
C LYS A 5 -41.36 12.93 -27.56
N LEU A 6 -40.83 13.64 -28.57
CA LEU A 6 -39.42 13.50 -28.99
C LEU A 6 -38.48 14.03 -27.90
N MET A 7 -38.74 15.23 -27.37
CA MET A 7 -37.89 15.82 -26.30
C MET A 7 -37.90 14.97 -25.02
N ARG A 8 -39.04 14.44 -24.59
CA ARG A 8 -39.10 13.52 -23.42
C ARG A 8 -38.27 12.26 -23.60
N ARG A 9 -38.21 11.69 -24.81
CA ARG A 9 -37.36 10.49 -25.10
C ARG A 9 -35.88 10.81 -25.04
N TRP A 10 -35.43 11.99 -25.47
CA TRP A 10 -34.04 12.44 -25.41
C TRP A 10 -33.58 12.68 -23.95
N TRP A 11 -34.44 13.26 -23.11
CA TRP A 11 -34.15 13.50 -21.71
C TRP A 11 -34.02 12.17 -20.91
N CYS A 12 -34.82 11.15 -21.21
CA CYS A 12 -34.69 9.83 -20.61
C CYS A 12 -33.39 9.12 -21.03
N LEU A 13 -32.98 9.24 -22.29
CA LEU A 13 -31.73 8.63 -22.78
C LEU A 13 -30.47 9.30 -22.18
N LEU A 14 -30.48 10.63 -22.02
CA LEU A 14 -29.40 11.36 -21.36
C LEU A 14 -29.31 11.03 -19.88
N GLY A 15 -30.43 10.87 -19.19
CA GLY A 15 -30.46 10.49 -17.77
C GLY A 15 -29.90 9.07 -17.51
N VAL A 16 -30.21 8.11 -18.39
CA VAL A 16 -29.73 6.73 -18.28
C VAL A 16 -28.23 6.66 -18.58
N ALA A 17 -27.72 7.40 -19.58
CA ALA A 17 -26.29 7.45 -19.90
C ALA A 17 -25.46 8.06 -18.76
N MET A 18 -25.95 9.10 -18.11
CA MET A 18 -25.27 9.74 -16.99
C MET A 18 -25.27 8.87 -15.73
N ALA A 19 -26.32 8.10 -15.46
CA ALA A 19 -26.39 7.13 -14.37
C ALA A 19 -25.41 5.96 -14.57
N CYS A 20 -25.21 5.48 -15.80
CA CYS A 20 -24.24 4.42 -16.11
C CYS A 20 -22.78 4.87 -15.91
N ILE A 21 -22.43 6.12 -16.20
CA ILE A 21 -21.08 6.65 -16.01
C ILE A 21 -20.75 6.79 -14.52
N MET A 22 -21.70 7.19 -13.68
CA MET A 22 -21.51 7.30 -12.23
C MET A 22 -21.36 5.92 -11.56
N ALA A 23 -22.07 4.89 -12.03
CA ALA A 23 -21.95 3.52 -11.51
C ALA A 23 -20.57 2.90 -11.80
N SER A 24 -19.95 3.24 -12.95
CA SER A 24 -18.62 2.71 -13.31
C SER A 24 -17.51 3.25 -12.43
N THR A 25 -17.60 4.49 -11.94
CA THR A 25 -16.58 5.07 -11.04
C THR A 25 -16.69 4.54 -9.61
N MET A 26 -17.89 4.19 -9.16
CA MET A 26 -18.09 3.55 -7.85
C MET A 26 -17.57 2.11 -7.82
N ALA A 27 -17.72 1.34 -8.89
CA ALA A 27 -17.24 -0.04 -8.98
C ALA A 27 -15.70 -0.14 -8.95
N GLN A 28 -14.99 0.87 -9.44
CA GLN A 28 -13.51 0.89 -9.41
C GLN A 28 -12.94 1.24 -8.02
N ALA A 29 -13.64 2.04 -7.23
CA ALA A 29 -13.23 2.38 -5.85
C ALA A 29 -13.41 1.19 -4.89
N SER A 30 -14.37 0.32 -5.12
CA SER A 30 -14.64 -0.88 -4.30
C SER A 30 -13.60 -2.00 -4.52
N ASP A 31 -13.03 -2.15 -5.72
CA ASP A 31 -12.15 -3.29 -6.07
C ASP A 31 -10.90 -3.40 -5.16
N LEU A 32 -10.25 -2.28 -4.79
CA LEU A 32 -9.09 -2.31 -3.91
C LEU A 32 -9.49 -2.66 -2.46
N SER A 33 -10.51 -1.99 -1.94
CA SER A 33 -11.01 -2.24 -0.59
C SER A 33 -11.51 -3.68 -0.44
N ASP A 34 -12.32 -4.16 -1.38
CA ASP A 34 -12.88 -5.51 -1.37
C ASP A 34 -11.78 -6.58 -1.40
N LYS A 35 -10.75 -6.39 -2.24
CA LYS A 35 -9.58 -7.27 -2.26
C LYS A 35 -8.84 -7.26 -0.94
N LEU A 36 -8.58 -6.09 -0.35
CA LEU A 36 -7.86 -5.99 0.91
C LEU A 36 -8.66 -6.53 2.12
N GLN A 37 -9.98 -6.63 2.02
CA GLN A 37 -10.81 -7.33 3.01
C GLN A 37 -10.70 -8.85 2.89
N SER A 38 -10.35 -9.37 1.72
CA SER A 38 -10.13 -10.80 1.51
C SER A 38 -8.90 -11.32 2.27
N PRO A 39 -8.91 -12.57 2.78
CA PRO A 39 -7.75 -13.18 3.44
C PRO A 39 -6.59 -13.55 2.50
N GLU A 40 -6.70 -13.26 1.20
CA GLU A 40 -5.70 -13.58 0.20
C GLU A 40 -4.84 -12.37 -0.23
N TYR A 41 -5.17 -11.16 0.24
CA TYR A 41 -4.51 -9.94 -0.25
C TYR A 41 -3.85 -9.14 0.86
N VAL A 42 -2.69 -8.60 0.53
CA VAL A 42 -1.89 -7.68 1.36
C VAL A 42 -1.41 -6.51 0.49
N LEU A 43 -1.35 -5.33 1.09
CA LEU A 43 -0.75 -4.15 0.46
C LEU A 43 0.65 -3.91 1.03
N LEU A 44 1.69 -4.12 0.21
CA LEU A 44 3.04 -3.71 0.56
C LEU A 44 3.30 -2.32 -0.01
N MET A 45 3.98 -1.48 0.75
CA MET A 45 4.35 -0.13 0.35
C MET A 45 5.83 0.13 0.63
N ARG A 46 6.55 0.65 -0.35
CA ARG A 46 7.87 1.21 -0.09
C ARG A 46 7.70 2.55 0.64
N HIS A 47 8.53 2.79 1.68
CA HIS A 47 8.55 4.10 2.34
C HIS A 47 8.65 5.23 1.30
N THR A 48 8.07 6.38 1.60
CA THR A 48 8.08 7.55 0.75
C THR A 48 9.47 8.18 0.61
N ARG A 49 9.59 9.28 -0.11
CA ARG A 49 10.88 9.87 -0.48
C ARG A 49 11.75 10.18 0.72
N ALA A 50 12.88 9.48 0.81
CA ALA A 50 14.00 9.74 1.72
C ALA A 50 15.26 9.89 0.86
N PRO A 51 15.80 11.10 0.67
CA PRO A 51 16.94 11.35 -0.22
C PRO A 51 18.21 10.60 0.21
N GLY A 52 19.03 10.21 -0.76
CA GLY A 52 20.27 9.48 -0.51
C GLY A 52 20.12 7.95 -0.64
N ILE A 53 21.21 7.24 -0.39
CA ILE A 53 21.35 5.79 -0.48
C ILE A 53 21.93 5.28 0.84
N GLY A 54 21.41 4.16 1.36
CA GLY A 54 21.83 3.61 2.65
C GLY A 54 21.47 4.50 3.84
N ASP A 55 21.98 4.18 4.98
CA ASP A 55 21.94 5.00 6.20
C ASP A 55 23.36 5.47 6.55
N PRO A 56 23.56 6.55 7.34
CA PRO A 56 24.88 6.97 7.81
C PRO A 56 25.60 5.85 8.57
N THR A 57 26.91 5.84 8.56
CA THR A 57 27.71 4.90 9.35
C THR A 57 27.36 5.06 10.84
N HIS A 58 27.20 3.94 11.55
CA HIS A 58 26.85 3.90 12.98
C HIS A 58 25.43 4.40 13.32
N TYR A 59 24.47 4.40 12.35
CA TYR A 59 23.08 4.67 12.70
C TYR A 59 22.53 3.64 13.70
N THR A 60 21.56 4.05 14.49
CA THR A 60 20.80 3.18 15.40
C THR A 60 19.31 3.29 15.11
N LEU A 61 18.54 2.21 15.39
CA LEU A 61 17.10 2.18 15.05
C LEU A 61 16.23 2.94 16.05
N ASP A 62 16.73 3.21 17.24
CA ASP A 62 16.08 3.93 18.32
C ASP A 62 16.31 5.45 18.26
N ASP A 63 17.31 5.90 17.47
CA ASP A 63 17.60 7.33 17.27
C ASP A 63 17.43 7.73 15.79
N CYS A 64 16.31 8.39 15.49
CA CYS A 64 16.01 8.86 14.14
C CYS A 64 17.01 9.91 13.63
N THR A 65 17.71 10.64 14.51
CA THR A 65 18.67 11.65 14.08
C THR A 65 19.89 11.04 13.42
N THR A 66 20.17 9.78 13.67
CA THR A 66 21.28 9.02 13.10
C THR A 66 20.95 8.36 11.77
N GLN A 67 19.68 8.38 11.36
CA GLN A 67 19.18 7.68 10.18
C GLN A 67 18.96 8.60 8.98
N ARG A 68 18.87 8.01 7.80
CA ARG A 68 18.33 8.66 6.61
C ARG A 68 16.80 8.73 6.71
N ASN A 69 16.27 9.94 6.81
CA ASN A 69 14.86 10.21 7.07
C ASN A 69 14.10 10.72 5.84
N LEU A 70 12.77 10.81 5.95
CA LEU A 70 11.91 11.40 4.93
C LEU A 70 12.25 12.88 4.73
N SER A 71 12.22 13.31 3.48
CA SER A 71 12.15 14.75 3.17
C SER A 71 10.74 15.29 3.41
N ASP A 72 10.60 16.62 3.39
CA ASP A 72 9.26 17.26 3.44
C ASP A 72 8.36 16.80 2.30
N GLU A 73 8.93 16.59 1.11
CA GLU A 73 8.22 16.00 -0.02
C GLU A 73 7.78 14.56 0.29
N GLY A 74 8.64 13.75 0.90
CA GLY A 74 8.30 12.39 1.31
C GLY A 74 7.16 12.37 2.33
N ARG A 75 7.13 13.29 3.28
CA ARG A 75 6.02 13.43 4.24
C ARG A 75 4.71 13.79 3.54
N LYS A 76 4.75 14.75 2.60
CA LYS A 76 3.58 15.10 1.77
C LYS A 76 3.09 13.92 0.94
N GLN A 77 4.01 13.15 0.33
CA GLN A 77 3.67 11.93 -0.39
C GLN A 77 2.94 10.91 0.49
N ALA A 78 3.42 10.66 1.71
CA ALA A 78 2.76 9.72 2.62
C ALA A 78 1.33 10.14 2.97
N VAL A 79 1.11 11.42 3.25
CA VAL A 79 -0.23 11.99 3.49
C VAL A 79 -1.12 11.81 2.24
N ALA A 80 -0.59 12.10 1.04
CA ALA A 80 -1.34 11.95 -0.21
C ALA A 80 -1.74 10.49 -0.47
N VAL A 81 -0.83 9.53 -0.21
CA VAL A 81 -1.13 8.09 -0.30
C VAL A 81 -2.24 7.69 0.67
N GLY A 82 -2.16 8.11 1.93
CA GLY A 82 -3.19 7.81 2.92
C GLY A 82 -4.57 8.36 2.53
N TYR A 83 -4.61 9.61 2.05
CA TYR A 83 -5.85 10.20 1.52
C TYR A 83 -6.39 9.44 0.31
N TRP A 84 -5.52 9.06 -0.62
CA TRP A 84 -5.90 8.29 -1.80
C TRP A 84 -6.45 6.90 -1.39
N LEU A 85 -5.81 6.19 -0.46
CA LEU A 85 -6.28 4.90 0.04
C LEU A 85 -7.69 5.00 0.63
N LYS A 86 -7.97 6.07 1.40
CA LYS A 86 -9.31 6.34 1.94
C LYS A 86 -10.34 6.56 0.83
N LYS A 87 -9.97 7.26 -0.24
CA LYS A 87 -10.82 7.41 -1.44
C LYS A 87 -11.05 6.10 -2.17
N GLN A 88 -10.12 5.13 -2.09
CA GLN A 88 -10.30 3.78 -2.60
C GLN A 88 -11.10 2.87 -1.66
N GLY A 89 -11.71 3.41 -0.60
CA GLY A 89 -12.53 2.67 0.36
C GLY A 89 -11.77 2.07 1.54
N VAL A 90 -10.44 2.21 1.61
CA VAL A 90 -9.61 1.74 2.74
C VAL A 90 -9.61 2.79 3.84
N GLN A 91 -10.62 2.77 4.72
CA GLN A 91 -10.78 3.76 5.78
C GLN A 91 -9.86 3.50 6.97
N THR A 92 -9.68 2.23 7.31
CA THR A 92 -8.82 1.73 8.39
C THR A 92 -8.05 0.50 7.93
N ALA A 93 -6.91 0.23 8.57
CA ALA A 93 -6.07 -0.93 8.28
C ALA A 93 -5.28 -1.37 9.52
N ASP A 94 -4.87 -2.64 9.52
CA ASP A 94 -3.78 -3.13 10.35
C ASP A 94 -2.47 -2.69 9.69
N VAL A 95 -1.82 -1.69 10.28
CA VAL A 95 -0.62 -1.07 9.70
C VAL A 95 0.63 -1.55 10.41
N TRP A 96 1.51 -2.20 9.66
CA TRP A 96 2.79 -2.69 10.15
C TRP A 96 3.94 -2.00 9.44
N SER A 97 5.01 -1.75 10.15
CA SER A 97 6.16 -0.99 9.66
C SER A 97 7.48 -1.63 10.02
N SER A 98 8.46 -1.48 9.15
CA SER A 98 9.87 -1.62 9.52
C SER A 98 10.24 -0.66 10.65
N ALA A 99 11.22 -1.03 11.49
CA ALA A 99 11.71 -0.21 12.59
C ALA A 99 12.41 1.10 12.15
N TRP A 100 12.82 1.23 10.89
CA TRP A 100 13.44 2.47 10.38
C TRP A 100 12.49 3.64 10.43
N CYS A 101 12.97 4.79 10.87
CA CYS A 101 12.16 6.00 11.06
C CYS A 101 11.43 6.42 9.79
N ARG A 102 12.06 6.35 8.61
CA ARG A 102 11.40 6.63 7.33
C ARG A 102 10.19 5.73 7.04
N CYS A 103 10.21 4.48 7.52
CA CYS A 103 9.07 3.57 7.38
C CYS A 103 7.99 3.87 8.41
N LYS A 104 8.36 4.08 9.67
CA LYS A 104 7.43 4.47 10.74
C LYS A 104 6.72 5.77 10.40
N ASP A 105 7.47 6.81 10.03
CA ASP A 105 6.91 8.11 9.62
C ASP A 105 5.96 7.96 8.41
N THR A 106 6.35 7.16 7.40
CA THR A 106 5.46 6.88 6.27
C THR A 106 4.16 6.24 6.75
N ALA A 107 4.23 5.17 7.54
CA ALA A 107 3.08 4.43 8.04
C ALA A 107 2.14 5.30 8.90
N GLU A 108 2.69 6.10 9.80
CA GLU A 108 1.93 7.02 10.66
C GLU A 108 1.22 8.11 9.86
N LEU A 109 1.87 8.63 8.81
CA LEU A 109 1.30 9.68 7.95
C LEU A 109 0.19 9.17 7.02
N LEU A 110 0.07 7.85 6.79
CA LEU A 110 -1.10 7.28 6.10
C LEU A 110 -2.40 7.52 6.88
N LYS A 111 -2.36 7.64 8.21
CA LYS A 111 -3.54 7.85 9.08
C LYS A 111 -4.64 6.80 8.86
N LEU A 112 -4.23 5.52 8.73
CA LEU A 112 -5.15 4.38 8.55
C LEU A 112 -5.37 3.58 9.83
N GLY A 113 -4.57 3.79 10.88
CA GLY A 113 -4.67 3.08 12.16
C GLY A 113 -3.38 3.20 12.99
N PRO A 114 -3.32 2.54 14.14
CA PRO A 114 -2.09 2.40 14.92
C PRO A 114 -1.02 1.69 14.09
N VAL A 115 0.25 2.08 14.30
CA VAL A 115 1.40 1.49 13.61
C VAL A 115 2.13 0.54 14.56
N THR A 116 2.30 -0.71 14.15
CA THR A 116 3.09 -1.71 14.88
C THR A 116 4.38 -2.01 14.13
N VAL A 117 5.49 -2.08 14.86
CA VAL A 117 6.79 -2.46 14.27
C VAL A 117 6.90 -3.98 14.15
N GLU A 118 7.35 -4.44 12.97
CA GLU A 118 7.54 -5.86 12.66
C GLU A 118 8.95 -6.15 12.13
N PRO A 119 9.74 -6.99 12.80
CA PRO A 119 11.10 -7.34 12.37
C PRO A 119 11.20 -7.96 10.97
N ALA A 120 10.17 -8.69 10.51
CA ALA A 120 10.16 -9.26 9.16
C ALA A 120 10.16 -8.19 8.05
N LEU A 121 9.80 -6.93 8.38
CA LEU A 121 9.84 -5.78 7.47
C LEU A 121 11.19 -5.04 7.48
N ALA A 122 12.15 -5.48 8.29
CA ALA A 122 13.46 -4.85 8.43
C ALA A 122 14.25 -4.87 7.12
N SER A 123 14.96 -3.77 6.82
CA SER A 123 15.87 -3.69 5.67
C SER A 123 17.03 -4.68 5.82
N PHE A 124 17.41 -5.28 4.72
CA PHE A 124 18.65 -6.06 4.62
C PHE A 124 19.59 -5.46 3.53
N PHE A 125 19.44 -4.16 3.28
CA PHE A 125 20.24 -3.45 2.26
C PHE A 125 21.75 -3.57 2.53
N ASP A 126 22.16 -3.56 3.79
CA ASP A 126 23.56 -3.63 4.19
C ASP A 126 24.11 -5.08 4.22
N ASP A 127 23.21 -6.09 4.10
CA ASP A 127 23.57 -7.51 4.04
C ASP A 127 22.61 -8.26 3.10
N MET A 128 22.87 -8.17 1.81
CA MET A 128 22.06 -8.80 0.76
C MET A 128 22.05 -10.34 0.83
N ALA A 129 23.00 -10.96 1.54
CA ALA A 129 23.01 -12.41 1.73
C ALA A 129 21.77 -12.88 2.54
N GLN A 130 21.16 -12.00 3.33
CA GLN A 130 19.96 -12.31 4.10
C GLN A 130 18.67 -12.34 3.27
N ALA A 131 18.68 -11.93 2.00
CA ALA A 131 17.49 -11.76 1.19
C ALA A 131 16.52 -12.95 1.26
N LYS A 132 17.01 -14.18 1.07
CA LYS A 132 16.18 -15.39 1.11
C LYS A 132 15.54 -15.60 2.49
N THR A 133 16.32 -15.47 3.56
CA THR A 133 15.83 -15.67 4.93
C THR A 133 14.81 -14.61 5.30
N ARG A 134 15.07 -13.33 4.97
CA ARG A 134 14.16 -12.21 5.24
C ARG A 134 12.86 -12.35 4.46
N ASN A 135 12.93 -12.76 3.20
CA ASN A 135 11.72 -13.01 2.42
C ASN A 135 10.86 -14.12 3.03
N GLN A 136 11.47 -15.24 3.48
CA GLN A 136 10.74 -16.31 4.16
C GLN A 136 10.09 -15.85 5.48
N GLN A 137 10.75 -14.97 6.23
CA GLN A 137 10.16 -14.36 7.43
C GLN A 137 8.96 -13.48 7.09
N LEU A 138 9.07 -12.68 6.04
CA LEU A 138 7.97 -11.83 5.53
C LEU A 138 6.79 -12.68 5.09
N GLU A 139 7.00 -13.74 4.30
CA GLU A 139 5.95 -14.65 3.87
C GLU A 139 5.21 -15.28 5.06
N LYS A 140 5.93 -15.80 6.04
CA LYS A 140 5.36 -16.37 7.28
C LYS A 140 4.56 -15.33 8.06
N PHE A 141 5.08 -14.11 8.18
CA PHE A 141 4.39 -13.01 8.84
C PHE A 141 3.08 -12.68 8.11
N ILE A 142 3.11 -12.49 6.78
CA ILE A 142 1.91 -12.25 5.96
C ILE A 142 0.88 -13.36 6.18
N ALA A 143 1.29 -14.64 6.08
CA ALA A 143 0.39 -15.77 6.28
C ALA A 143 -0.27 -15.75 7.67
N SER A 144 0.46 -15.39 8.72
CA SER A 144 -0.06 -15.31 10.07
C SER A 144 -1.08 -14.18 10.23
N GLN A 145 -0.80 -12.99 9.69
CA GLN A 145 -1.68 -11.83 9.79
C GLN A 145 -2.97 -12.02 8.99
N LEU A 146 -2.88 -12.57 7.79
CA LEU A 146 -4.06 -12.83 6.96
C LEU A 146 -5.06 -13.81 7.57
N LYS A 147 -4.60 -14.71 8.47
CA LYS A 147 -5.48 -15.63 9.21
C LYS A 147 -6.30 -14.93 10.31
N THR A 148 -5.81 -13.83 10.84
CA THR A 148 -6.36 -13.17 12.04
C THR A 148 -6.94 -11.79 11.80
N LYS A 149 -6.61 -11.11 10.70
CA LYS A 149 -7.02 -9.74 10.41
C LYS A 149 -8.55 -9.55 10.24
N GLY A 150 -9.32 -10.63 10.05
CA GLY A 150 -10.74 -10.52 9.69
C GLY A 150 -10.92 -9.78 8.36
N GLN A 151 -11.78 -8.77 8.36
CA GLN A 151 -12.03 -7.91 7.19
C GLN A 151 -11.16 -6.64 7.16
N GLN A 152 -10.21 -6.47 8.09
CA GLN A 152 -9.31 -5.33 8.06
C GLN A 152 -8.35 -5.43 6.87
N ALA A 153 -8.01 -4.30 6.27
CA ALA A 153 -6.93 -4.23 5.30
C ALA A 153 -5.59 -4.46 6.00
N LEU A 154 -4.69 -5.24 5.42
CA LEU A 154 -3.32 -5.41 5.91
C LEU A 154 -2.38 -4.54 5.06
N VAL A 155 -1.72 -3.56 5.70
CA VAL A 155 -0.78 -2.62 5.06
C VAL A 155 0.60 -2.75 5.69
N LEU A 156 1.60 -3.04 4.87
CA LEU A 156 2.98 -3.28 5.29
C LEU A 156 3.90 -2.23 4.68
N VAL A 157 4.50 -1.37 5.51
CA VAL A 157 5.44 -0.34 5.06
C VAL A 157 6.88 -0.81 5.27
N THR A 158 7.63 -0.97 4.18
CA THR A 158 8.97 -1.56 4.18
C THR A 158 9.90 -0.89 3.16
N HIS A 159 10.95 -1.56 2.73
CA HIS A 159 12.03 -1.07 1.89
C HIS A 159 11.99 -1.71 0.50
N HIS A 160 12.68 -1.08 -0.47
CA HIS A 160 12.75 -1.61 -1.84
C HIS A 160 13.36 -3.01 -1.91
N VAL A 161 14.37 -3.31 -1.08
CA VAL A 161 15.03 -4.63 -1.08
C VAL A 161 14.07 -5.75 -0.63
N ASN A 162 13.20 -5.46 0.35
CA ASN A 162 12.19 -6.40 0.81
C ASN A 162 11.15 -6.67 -0.28
N ILE A 163 10.66 -5.61 -0.93
CA ILE A 163 9.67 -5.72 -2.01
C ILE A 163 10.30 -6.43 -3.20
N HIS A 164 11.54 -6.06 -3.58
CA HIS A 164 12.25 -6.75 -4.65
C HIS A 164 12.44 -8.25 -4.36
N ALA A 165 12.85 -8.64 -3.15
CA ALA A 165 12.98 -10.05 -2.78
C ALA A 165 11.64 -10.80 -2.80
N PHE A 166 10.53 -10.12 -2.48
CA PHE A 166 9.20 -10.69 -2.43
C PHE A 166 8.57 -10.89 -3.82
N MET A 167 8.78 -9.95 -4.75
CA MET A 167 8.08 -9.96 -6.05
C MET A 167 9.00 -9.96 -7.30
N GLY A 168 10.30 -9.77 -7.13
CA GLY A 168 11.25 -9.78 -8.25
C GLY A 168 11.43 -8.44 -8.97
N GLU A 169 10.68 -7.38 -8.61
CA GLU A 169 10.74 -6.09 -9.30
C GLU A 169 11.03 -4.92 -8.36
N ASN A 170 11.57 -3.84 -8.91
CA ASN A 170 11.81 -2.60 -8.20
C ASN A 170 10.63 -1.65 -8.33
N ILE A 171 10.32 -0.95 -7.24
CA ILE A 171 9.28 0.09 -7.22
C ILE A 171 9.84 1.42 -6.71
N ALA A 172 9.25 2.53 -7.13
CA ALA A 172 9.64 3.86 -6.67
C ALA A 172 9.22 4.10 -5.20
N SER A 173 9.81 5.13 -4.56
CA SER A 173 9.42 5.53 -3.20
C SER A 173 7.95 5.94 -3.15
N GLY A 174 7.20 5.37 -2.22
CA GLY A 174 5.77 5.61 -2.07
C GLY A 174 4.86 4.75 -2.95
N ASP A 175 5.41 3.99 -3.90
CA ASP A 175 4.63 3.04 -4.69
C ASP A 175 4.22 1.84 -3.83
N MET A 176 3.14 1.21 -4.26
CA MET A 176 2.50 0.10 -3.56
C MET A 176 2.38 -1.14 -4.45
N VAL A 177 2.29 -2.28 -3.81
CA VAL A 177 2.05 -3.58 -4.43
C VAL A 177 0.84 -4.21 -3.76
N LEU A 178 -0.25 -4.37 -4.50
CA LEU A 178 -1.35 -5.22 -4.08
C LEU A 178 -0.98 -6.66 -4.44
N ALA A 179 -0.57 -7.44 -3.47
CA ALA A 179 -0.15 -8.82 -3.66
C ALA A 179 -1.26 -9.79 -3.29
N LYS A 180 -1.56 -10.73 -4.20
CA LYS A 180 -2.32 -11.94 -3.88
C LYS A 180 -1.32 -13.01 -3.42
N VAL A 181 -1.61 -13.68 -2.31
CA VAL A 181 -0.73 -14.68 -1.72
C VAL A 181 -1.47 -16.01 -1.49
N ASP A 182 -0.70 -17.09 -1.39
CA ASP A 182 -1.20 -18.39 -0.97
C ASP A 182 -1.30 -18.50 0.58
N SER A 183 -1.72 -19.66 1.07
CA SER A 183 -1.86 -19.95 2.51
C SER A 183 -0.55 -19.89 3.31
N ASN A 184 0.60 -19.90 2.63
CA ASN A 184 1.92 -19.78 3.23
C ASN A 184 2.46 -18.33 3.18
N GLY A 185 1.66 -17.39 2.64
CA GLY A 185 2.04 -15.99 2.45
C GLY A 185 2.93 -15.73 1.24
N LYS A 186 3.14 -16.75 0.39
CA LYS A 186 3.94 -16.64 -0.82
C LYS A 186 3.12 -15.96 -1.92
N MET A 187 3.70 -14.98 -2.59
CA MET A 187 3.04 -14.26 -3.67
C MET A 187 2.72 -15.16 -4.86
N VAL A 188 1.48 -15.09 -5.35
CA VAL A 188 1.00 -15.81 -6.54
C VAL A 188 0.61 -14.88 -7.68
N ALA A 189 0.24 -13.62 -7.36
CA ALA A 189 -0.05 -12.58 -8.34
C ALA A 189 0.11 -11.20 -7.68
N TYR A 190 0.33 -10.16 -8.48
CA TYR A 190 0.39 -8.80 -7.95
C TYR A 190 -0.14 -7.77 -8.96
N LYS A 191 -0.46 -6.58 -8.43
CA LYS A 191 -0.74 -5.38 -9.20
C LYS A 191 0.10 -4.24 -8.62
N LEU A 192 0.89 -3.60 -9.47
CA LEU A 192 1.58 -2.36 -9.10
C LEU A 192 0.58 -1.22 -9.02
N ILE A 193 0.71 -0.43 -7.98
CA ILE A 193 -0.10 0.77 -7.73
C ILE A 193 0.88 1.92 -7.51
N PRO A 194 1.11 2.76 -8.54
CA PRO A 194 1.91 3.96 -8.38
C PRO A 194 1.31 4.88 -7.31
N ARG A 195 2.19 5.56 -6.56
CA ARG A 195 1.71 6.59 -5.63
C ARG A 195 0.92 7.67 -6.39
N PRO A 196 -0.08 8.29 -5.78
CA PRO A 196 -0.73 9.47 -6.34
C PRO A 196 0.28 10.63 -6.45
N ASN A 197 0.09 11.47 -7.46
CA ASN A 197 0.85 12.70 -7.66
C ASN A 197 0.45 13.77 -6.64
#